data_d42fd91b82022d9151adb1d50fc51a99
#
_entry.id   d42fd91b82022d9151adb1d50fc51a99
#
_cell.length_a   1.000
_cell.length_b   1.000
_cell.length_c   1.000
_cell.angle_alpha   90.00
_cell.angle_beta   90.00
_cell.angle_gamma   90.00
#
_symmetry.space_group_name_H-M   'P 1'
#
loop_
_entity.id
_entity.type
_entity.pdbx_description
1 polymer ?
#
loop_
_entity_poly.entity_id
_entity_poly.type
_entity_poly.pdbx_seq_one_letter_code
_entity_poly.pdbx_strand_id
1 'polypeptide(L)'
;MKKLLILFSCVLFAHGAFAWGQKGHDVTAYIAECHLTPEAAEKIDKALNGHSPVYYANWLDIASHTPEYAYTKTWHYRNVDEGKTIDTMPGNPDGDVLKAVTTLVAELKAGGLPSEEETLKLKMLIHLVGDMHCPMHAGRLSDIGGNLRPVLMFGKKTNLHSAWDTAIPEAARKWSYTEWQEQIDRLTDDEAMLIQAGEPYDWLKETHAICVGIYEDSPEGTKISYDYVYKYTPVILSLIHI
;
A
#
# COMPACT_ATOMS: atom_id res chain seq x y z
N MET A 1 -6.13 54.89 -17.80
CA MET A 1 -5.66 53.55 -18.18
C MET A 1 -5.57 52.68 -16.93
N LYS A 2 -6.57 51.83 -16.66
CA LYS A 2 -6.61 50.94 -15.49
C LYS A 2 -5.91 49.65 -15.85
N LYS A 3 -4.77 49.34 -15.21
CA LYS A 3 -4.07 48.04 -15.37
C LYS A 3 -4.83 46.98 -14.55
N LEU A 4 -5.43 46.03 -15.26
CA LEU A 4 -6.08 44.85 -14.68
C LEU A 4 -4.97 43.86 -14.32
N LEU A 5 -4.69 43.66 -13.05
CA LEU A 5 -3.83 42.61 -12.55
C LEU A 5 -4.65 41.30 -12.53
N ILE A 6 -4.37 40.38 -13.46
CA ILE A 6 -4.91 39.04 -13.43
C ILE A 6 -4.03 38.24 -12.47
N LEU A 7 -4.57 37.97 -11.28
CA LEU A 7 -3.97 37.01 -10.34
C LEU A 7 -4.23 35.60 -10.88
N PHE A 8 -3.18 34.97 -11.40
CA PHE A 8 -3.22 33.54 -11.75
C PHE A 8 -3.12 32.75 -10.45
N SER A 9 -4.26 32.32 -9.90
CA SER A 9 -4.32 31.39 -8.79
C SER A 9 -3.92 30.01 -9.31
N CYS A 10 -2.68 29.59 -9.07
CA CYS A 10 -2.27 28.21 -9.24
C CYS A 10 -2.98 27.37 -8.17
N VAL A 11 -4.10 26.77 -8.56
CA VAL A 11 -4.70 25.70 -7.76
C VAL A 11 -3.76 24.49 -7.88
N LEU A 12 -2.91 24.33 -6.89
CA LEU A 12 -2.19 23.09 -6.68
C LEU A 12 -3.25 22.04 -6.31
N PHE A 13 -3.65 21.24 -7.29
CA PHE A 13 -4.30 19.97 -6.99
C PHE A 13 -3.28 19.12 -6.26
N ALA A 14 -3.38 19.08 -4.95
CA ALA A 14 -2.76 18.02 -4.17
C ALA A 14 -3.43 16.70 -4.62
N HIS A 15 -2.79 16.02 -5.55
CA HIS A 15 -3.14 14.63 -5.82
C HIS A 15 -2.76 13.89 -4.53
N GLY A 16 -3.76 13.42 -3.80
CA GLY A 16 -3.52 12.53 -2.66
C GLY A 16 -2.67 11.36 -3.16
N ALA A 17 -1.57 11.07 -2.46
CA ALA A 17 -0.89 9.82 -2.63
C ALA A 17 -1.87 8.75 -2.11
N PHE A 18 -2.42 7.96 -3.00
CA PHE A 18 -3.15 6.76 -2.68
C PHE A 18 -2.11 5.64 -2.58
N ALA A 19 -2.28 4.76 -1.62
CA ALA A 19 -1.58 3.50 -1.45
C ALA A 19 -1.69 2.59 -2.70
N TRP A 20 -1.30 1.34 -2.64
CA TRP A 20 -1.65 0.44 -3.75
C TRP A 20 -2.96 0.89 -4.36
N GLY A 21 -3.01 1.18 -5.66
CA GLY A 21 -4.27 1.55 -6.30
C GLY A 21 -5.34 0.53 -5.93
N GLN A 22 -6.59 0.92 -6.00
CA GLN A 22 -7.74 0.12 -5.54
C GLN A 22 -7.59 -1.38 -5.81
N LYS A 23 -7.06 -1.75 -6.97
CA LYS A 23 -6.87 -3.15 -7.36
C LYS A 23 -5.90 -3.90 -6.44
N GLY A 24 -4.77 -3.31 -6.08
CA GLY A 24 -3.79 -3.97 -5.20
C GLY A 24 -4.40 -4.30 -3.84
N HIS A 25 -5.06 -3.34 -3.21
CA HIS A 25 -5.77 -3.55 -1.95
C HIS A 25 -6.87 -4.61 -2.07
N ASP A 26 -7.68 -4.55 -3.14
CA ASP A 26 -8.75 -5.52 -3.34
C ASP A 26 -8.21 -6.96 -3.47
N VAL A 27 -7.11 -7.16 -4.22
CA VAL A 27 -6.48 -8.47 -4.39
C VAL A 27 -5.90 -8.98 -3.09
N THR A 28 -5.11 -8.16 -2.39
CA THR A 28 -4.50 -8.53 -1.10
C THR A 28 -5.56 -8.93 -0.07
N ALA A 29 -6.61 -8.13 0.07
CA ALA A 29 -7.71 -8.43 0.98
C ALA A 29 -8.45 -9.72 0.60
N TYR A 30 -8.62 -9.97 -0.70
CA TYR A 30 -9.32 -11.17 -1.16
C TYR A 30 -8.49 -12.44 -0.99
N ILE A 31 -7.18 -12.40 -1.26
CA ILE A 31 -6.27 -13.52 -0.97
C ILE A 31 -6.31 -13.84 0.53
N ALA A 32 -6.18 -12.83 1.39
CA ALA A 32 -6.28 -13.03 2.84
C ALA A 32 -7.63 -13.68 3.24
N GLU A 33 -8.74 -13.24 2.64
CA GLU A 33 -10.07 -13.83 2.87
C GLU A 33 -10.11 -15.32 2.47
N CYS A 34 -9.48 -15.69 1.36
CA CYS A 34 -9.43 -17.08 0.88
C CYS A 34 -8.63 -18.02 1.80
N HIS A 35 -7.69 -17.48 2.58
CA HIS A 35 -6.84 -18.24 3.51
C HIS A 35 -7.33 -18.23 4.97
N LEU A 36 -8.48 -17.64 5.26
CA LEU A 36 -9.05 -17.65 6.60
C LEU A 36 -9.45 -19.06 7.02
N THR A 37 -9.09 -19.44 8.24
CA THR A 37 -9.70 -20.64 8.85
C THR A 37 -11.20 -20.41 9.04
N PRO A 38 -12.03 -21.46 9.10
CA PRO A 38 -13.47 -21.30 9.33
C PRO A 38 -13.81 -20.47 10.58
N GLU A 39 -13.02 -20.62 11.65
CA GLU A 39 -13.18 -19.85 12.88
C GLU A 39 -12.82 -18.38 12.68
N ALA A 40 -11.74 -18.08 11.96
CA ALA A 40 -11.35 -16.70 11.65
C ALA A 40 -12.38 -16.04 10.71
N ALA A 41 -12.86 -16.76 9.71
CA ALA A 41 -13.88 -16.28 8.78
C ALA A 41 -15.17 -15.87 9.52
N GLU A 42 -15.66 -16.71 10.46
CA GLU A 42 -16.85 -16.37 11.27
C GLU A 42 -16.63 -15.12 12.12
N LYS A 43 -15.46 -14.99 12.75
CA LYS A 43 -15.13 -13.81 13.57
C LYS A 43 -15.05 -12.54 12.73
N ILE A 44 -14.40 -12.62 11.57
CA ILE A 44 -14.24 -11.48 10.65
C ILE A 44 -15.58 -11.08 10.05
N ASP A 45 -16.38 -12.04 9.60
CA ASP A 45 -17.75 -11.78 9.11
C ASP A 45 -18.57 -11.01 10.14
N LYS A 46 -18.56 -11.47 11.38
CA LYS A 46 -19.24 -10.78 12.49
C LYS A 46 -18.67 -9.39 12.74
N ALA A 47 -17.34 -9.25 12.79
CA ALA A 47 -16.69 -7.96 13.05
C ALA A 47 -16.92 -6.96 11.93
N LEU A 48 -17.02 -7.41 10.68
CA LEU A 48 -17.26 -6.58 9.49
C LEU A 48 -18.76 -6.48 9.11
N ASN A 49 -19.67 -6.93 9.98
CA ASN A 49 -21.12 -6.89 9.77
C ASN A 49 -21.58 -7.56 8.47
N GLY A 50 -21.03 -8.74 8.15
CA GLY A 50 -21.36 -9.52 6.97
C GLY A 50 -20.73 -9.01 5.66
N HIS A 51 -19.80 -8.07 5.74
CA HIS A 51 -19.05 -7.60 4.57
C HIS A 51 -17.72 -8.32 4.44
N SER A 52 -17.33 -8.63 3.19
CA SER A 52 -15.99 -9.11 2.86
C SER A 52 -14.90 -8.10 3.27
N PRO A 53 -13.70 -8.54 3.66
CA PRO A 53 -12.52 -7.67 3.80
C PRO A 53 -12.28 -6.75 2.60
N VAL A 54 -12.55 -7.20 1.38
CA VAL A 54 -12.43 -6.41 0.14
C VAL A 54 -13.29 -5.13 0.19
N TYR A 55 -14.46 -5.19 0.80
CA TYR A 55 -15.34 -4.01 0.92
C TYR A 55 -14.67 -2.86 1.67
N TYR A 56 -13.76 -3.16 2.59
CA TYR A 56 -13.05 -2.17 3.39
C TYR A 56 -11.62 -1.92 2.95
N ALA A 57 -11.11 -2.67 1.97
CA ALA A 57 -9.71 -2.65 1.56
C ALA A 57 -9.20 -1.24 1.19
N ASN A 58 -10.04 -0.40 0.62
CA ASN A 58 -9.70 0.98 0.22
C ASN A 58 -10.29 2.06 1.15
N TRP A 59 -10.90 1.66 2.25
CA TRP A 59 -11.63 2.60 3.10
C TRP A 59 -10.74 3.67 3.73
N LEU A 60 -9.55 3.31 4.20
CA LEU A 60 -8.69 4.21 4.96
C LEU A 60 -8.10 5.33 4.10
N ASP A 61 -7.90 5.12 2.81
CA ASP A 61 -7.48 6.16 1.86
C ASP A 61 -8.41 7.37 1.89
N ILE A 62 -9.70 7.12 1.90
CA ILE A 62 -10.70 8.19 1.97
C ILE A 62 -10.85 8.69 3.41
N ALA A 63 -10.93 7.79 4.37
CA ALA A 63 -11.17 8.11 5.77
C ALA A 63 -10.06 9.00 6.35
N SER A 64 -8.79 8.75 6.04
CA SER A 64 -7.64 9.53 6.50
C SER A 64 -7.71 11.01 6.12
N HIS A 65 -8.51 11.38 5.13
CA HIS A 65 -8.75 12.76 4.72
C HIS A 65 -9.88 13.46 5.50
N THR A 66 -10.62 12.72 6.31
CA THR A 66 -11.64 13.31 7.20
C THR A 66 -11.03 13.77 8.52
N PRO A 67 -11.61 14.76 9.22
CA PRO A 67 -11.11 15.20 10.51
C PRO A 67 -11.01 14.08 11.55
N GLU A 68 -11.91 13.12 11.50
CA GLU A 68 -12.00 12.00 12.46
C GLU A 68 -10.80 11.06 12.38
N TYR A 69 -10.31 10.78 11.16
CA TYR A 69 -9.20 9.84 10.92
C TYR A 69 -7.93 10.51 10.43
N ALA A 70 -7.84 11.85 10.47
CA ALA A 70 -6.68 12.59 9.98
C ALA A 70 -5.37 12.20 10.69
N TYR A 71 -5.43 11.63 11.88
CA TYR A 71 -4.28 11.12 12.62
C TYR A 71 -3.64 9.90 11.97
N THR A 72 -4.34 9.20 11.05
CA THR A 72 -3.82 8.03 10.35
C THR A 72 -3.05 8.38 9.07
N LYS A 73 -2.99 9.64 8.65
CA LYS A 73 -2.36 10.04 7.39
C LYS A 73 -0.91 9.58 7.23
N THR A 74 -0.15 9.53 8.30
CA THR A 74 1.24 9.10 8.28
C THR A 74 1.39 7.59 8.42
N TRP A 75 0.30 6.87 8.74
CA TRP A 75 0.33 5.43 8.98
C TRP A 75 0.44 4.61 7.69
N HIS A 76 0.17 5.22 6.53
CA HIS A 76 0.19 4.54 5.24
C HIS A 76 1.60 4.19 4.73
N TYR A 77 2.67 4.79 5.30
CA TYR A 77 4.02 4.63 4.77
C TYR A 77 5.09 4.66 5.87
N ARG A 78 6.26 4.16 5.51
CA ARG A 78 7.50 4.24 6.30
C ARG A 78 8.64 4.62 5.37
N ASN A 79 8.87 5.91 5.16
CA ASN A 79 9.92 6.38 4.26
C ASN A 79 11.33 6.13 4.81
N VAL A 80 12.24 5.72 3.93
CA VAL A 80 13.65 5.44 4.24
C VAL A 80 14.53 6.04 3.15
N ASP A 81 15.34 7.04 3.49
CA ASP A 81 16.23 7.72 2.54
C ASP A 81 17.39 6.85 2.08
N GLU A 82 17.98 7.24 0.95
CA GLU A 82 19.13 6.56 0.36
C GLU A 82 20.28 6.40 1.36
N GLY A 83 20.87 5.22 1.38
CA GLY A 83 21.96 4.89 2.30
C GLY A 83 21.51 4.70 3.77
N LYS A 84 20.22 4.71 4.03
CA LYS A 84 19.62 4.39 5.33
C LYS A 84 18.91 3.03 5.27
N THR A 85 18.59 2.52 6.46
CA THR A 85 17.76 1.35 6.66
C THR A 85 16.59 1.70 7.57
N ILE A 86 15.64 0.81 7.71
CA ILE A 86 14.52 0.97 8.66
C ILE A 86 15.04 1.24 10.08
N ASP A 87 16.17 0.61 10.46
CA ASP A 87 16.76 0.76 11.80
C ASP A 87 17.51 2.09 11.99
N THR A 88 18.13 2.61 10.93
CA THR A 88 18.98 3.80 11.01
C THR A 88 18.26 5.09 10.70
N MET A 89 17.05 5.00 10.14
CA MET A 89 16.19 6.17 9.90
C MET A 89 15.06 6.23 10.93
N PRO A 90 14.93 7.33 11.71
CA PRO A 90 13.84 7.48 12.67
C PRO A 90 12.47 7.33 12.02
N GLY A 91 11.53 6.68 12.71
CA GLY A 91 10.12 6.63 12.34
C GLY A 91 9.46 8.01 12.40
N ASN A 92 8.30 8.11 11.78
CA ASN A 92 7.48 9.32 11.93
C ASN A 92 7.00 9.41 13.39
N PRO A 93 7.20 10.55 14.08
CA PRO A 93 6.75 10.72 15.46
C PRO A 93 5.23 10.54 15.63
N ASP A 94 4.45 10.89 14.61
CA ASP A 94 2.98 10.73 14.58
C ASP A 94 2.54 9.29 14.25
N GLY A 95 3.49 8.37 14.05
CA GLY A 95 3.27 6.99 13.64
C GLY A 95 3.57 6.79 12.16
N ASP A 96 3.87 5.56 11.78
CA ASP A 96 4.09 5.09 10.42
C ASP A 96 3.47 3.69 10.26
N VAL A 97 3.53 3.13 9.06
CA VAL A 97 2.88 1.84 8.75
C VAL A 97 3.41 0.70 9.63
N LEU A 98 4.71 0.67 9.93
CA LEU A 98 5.29 -0.37 10.79
C LEU A 98 4.72 -0.32 12.20
N LYS A 99 4.73 0.88 12.81
CA LYS A 99 4.19 1.09 14.15
C LYS A 99 2.68 0.80 14.19
N ALA A 100 1.94 1.27 13.19
CA ALA A 100 0.49 1.09 13.12
C ALA A 100 0.12 -0.39 13.00
N VAL A 101 0.68 -1.13 12.02
CA VAL A 101 0.39 -2.55 11.82
C VAL A 101 0.80 -3.37 13.06
N THR A 102 2.01 -3.14 13.60
CA THR A 102 2.46 -3.84 14.82
C THR A 102 1.51 -3.62 16.00
N THR A 103 1.06 -2.39 16.19
CA THR A 103 0.12 -2.05 17.28
C THR A 103 -1.24 -2.69 17.07
N LEU A 104 -1.82 -2.56 15.87
CA LEU A 104 -3.13 -3.12 15.53
C LEU A 104 -3.15 -4.65 15.68
N VAL A 105 -2.10 -5.32 15.19
CA VAL A 105 -1.96 -6.79 15.36
C VAL A 105 -1.90 -7.18 16.83
N ALA A 106 -1.11 -6.48 17.65
CA ALA A 106 -0.99 -6.78 19.06
C ALA A 106 -2.33 -6.58 19.82
N GLU A 107 -3.04 -5.49 19.54
CA GLU A 107 -4.32 -5.16 20.19
C GLU A 107 -5.44 -6.14 19.77
N LEU A 108 -5.53 -6.48 18.49
CA LEU A 108 -6.49 -7.47 17.99
C LEU A 108 -6.21 -8.87 18.55
N LYS A 109 -4.93 -9.27 18.64
CA LYS A 109 -4.52 -10.55 19.26
C LYS A 109 -4.81 -10.60 20.75
N ALA A 110 -4.68 -9.50 21.48
CA ALA A 110 -4.99 -9.43 22.90
C ALA A 110 -6.49 -9.64 23.17
N GLY A 111 -7.35 -9.26 22.22
CA GLY A 111 -8.79 -9.40 22.34
C GLY A 111 -9.42 -8.50 23.41
N GLY A 112 -10.69 -8.69 23.66
CA GLY A 112 -11.42 -7.94 24.72
C GLY A 112 -11.77 -6.50 24.34
N LEU A 113 -11.59 -6.12 23.09
CA LEU A 113 -11.97 -4.81 22.56
C LEU A 113 -13.50 -4.67 22.47
N PRO A 114 -14.05 -3.46 22.68
CA PRO A 114 -15.42 -3.17 22.27
C PRO A 114 -15.63 -3.45 20.78
N SER A 115 -16.80 -3.96 20.41
CA SER A 115 -17.08 -4.40 19.03
C SER A 115 -16.81 -3.32 17.98
N GLU A 116 -17.16 -2.06 18.24
CA GLU A 116 -16.90 -0.94 17.32
C GLU A 116 -15.40 -0.67 17.14
N GLU A 117 -14.63 -0.79 18.22
CA GLU A 117 -13.18 -0.61 18.19
C GLU A 117 -12.47 -1.76 17.47
N GLU A 118 -12.90 -3.01 17.71
CA GLU A 118 -12.41 -4.18 17.00
C GLU A 118 -12.66 -4.05 15.49
N THR A 119 -13.88 -3.68 15.10
CA THR A 119 -14.24 -3.41 13.68
C THR A 119 -13.36 -2.34 13.08
N LEU A 120 -13.15 -1.22 13.77
CA LEU A 120 -12.32 -0.12 13.28
C LEU A 120 -10.88 -0.54 13.08
N LYS A 121 -10.28 -1.22 14.07
CA LYS A 121 -8.89 -1.70 14.00
C LYS A 121 -8.71 -2.74 12.89
N LEU A 122 -9.66 -3.63 12.70
CA LEU A 122 -9.63 -4.60 11.61
C LEU A 122 -9.68 -3.94 10.23
N LYS A 123 -10.55 -2.95 10.03
CA LYS A 123 -10.59 -2.16 8.77
C LYS A 123 -9.27 -1.46 8.49
N MET A 124 -8.66 -0.86 9.52
CA MET A 124 -7.34 -0.23 9.37
C MET A 124 -6.27 -1.25 9.02
N LEU A 125 -6.25 -2.40 9.69
CA LEU A 125 -5.27 -3.46 9.45
C LEU A 125 -5.36 -4.00 8.01
N ILE A 126 -6.57 -4.29 7.52
CA ILE A 126 -6.80 -4.77 6.15
C ILE A 126 -6.15 -3.84 5.12
N HIS A 127 -6.29 -2.53 5.27
CA HIS A 127 -5.71 -1.55 4.38
C HIS A 127 -4.19 -1.44 4.54
N LEU A 128 -3.72 -1.25 5.77
CA LEU A 128 -2.32 -0.94 6.06
C LEU A 128 -1.35 -2.09 5.77
N VAL A 129 -1.81 -3.33 5.82
CA VAL A 129 -0.99 -4.47 5.37
C VAL A 129 -0.75 -4.38 3.86
N GLY A 130 -1.74 -4.02 3.06
CA GLY A 130 -1.55 -3.74 1.64
C GLY A 130 -0.53 -2.61 1.40
N ASP A 131 -0.67 -1.49 2.13
CA ASP A 131 0.26 -0.36 2.08
C ASP A 131 1.71 -0.75 2.37
N MET A 132 1.90 -1.56 3.41
CA MET A 132 3.22 -2.03 3.84
C MET A 132 3.97 -2.78 2.73
N HIS A 133 3.25 -3.43 1.81
CA HIS A 133 3.82 -4.17 0.70
C HIS A 133 3.91 -3.36 -0.61
N CYS A 134 3.43 -2.10 -0.62
CA CYS A 134 3.65 -1.18 -1.74
C CYS A 134 5.07 -0.60 -1.68
N PRO A 135 5.95 -0.81 -2.68
CA PRO A 135 7.34 -0.36 -2.61
C PRO A 135 7.49 1.14 -2.39
N MET A 136 6.62 1.96 -2.98
CA MET A 136 6.73 3.42 -2.83
C MET A 136 6.33 3.90 -1.44
N HIS A 137 5.64 3.09 -0.65
CA HIS A 137 5.35 3.35 0.77
C HIS A 137 6.55 3.10 1.68
N ALA A 138 7.60 2.43 1.18
CA ALA A 138 8.92 2.34 1.79
C ALA A 138 9.96 3.22 1.04
N GLY A 139 9.48 4.18 0.24
CA GLY A 139 10.29 5.06 -0.59
C GLY A 139 11.05 6.14 0.19
N ARG A 140 11.77 7.01 -0.53
CA ARG A 140 12.61 8.04 0.09
C ARG A 140 11.77 9.18 0.69
N LEU A 141 12.11 9.63 1.90
CA LEU A 141 11.47 10.81 2.51
C LEU A 141 11.76 12.07 1.69
N SER A 142 12.98 12.18 1.17
CA SER A 142 13.47 13.34 0.41
C SER A 142 12.66 13.63 -0.86
N ASP A 143 11.98 12.64 -1.43
CA ASP A 143 11.11 12.81 -2.60
C ASP A 143 9.64 12.40 -2.34
N ILE A 144 9.27 12.30 -1.05
CA ILE A 144 7.90 11.96 -0.60
C ILE A 144 7.48 10.60 -1.19
N GLY A 145 8.33 9.56 -0.99
CA GLY A 145 8.05 8.23 -1.51
C GLY A 145 7.93 8.17 -3.04
N GLY A 146 8.73 8.94 -3.78
CA GLY A 146 8.68 9.01 -5.25
C GLY A 146 7.61 9.95 -5.82
N ASN A 147 6.82 10.64 -4.99
CA ASN A 147 5.84 11.62 -5.48
C ASN A 147 6.49 12.82 -6.18
N LEU A 148 7.70 13.20 -5.77
CA LEU A 148 8.47 14.27 -6.40
C LEU A 148 9.43 13.75 -7.49
N ARG A 149 9.44 12.46 -7.81
CA ARG A 149 10.29 11.87 -8.85
C ARG A 149 9.52 11.72 -10.17
N PRO A 150 9.73 12.61 -11.14
CA PRO A 150 9.00 12.59 -12.41
C PRO A 150 9.41 11.40 -13.28
N VAL A 151 8.43 10.73 -13.89
CA VAL A 151 8.61 9.67 -14.88
C VAL A 151 7.62 9.81 -16.02
N LEU A 152 7.81 9.03 -17.10
CA LEU A 152 6.93 9.01 -18.26
C LEU A 152 6.29 7.61 -18.38
N MET A 153 5.05 7.44 -17.97
CA MET A 153 4.30 6.19 -18.14
C MET A 153 3.62 6.16 -19.52
N PHE A 154 4.12 5.31 -20.43
CA PHE A 154 3.67 5.25 -21.82
C PHE A 154 3.61 6.64 -22.49
N GLY A 155 4.64 7.48 -22.25
CA GLY A 155 4.74 8.84 -22.78
C GLY A 155 3.93 9.91 -22.04
N LYS A 156 3.13 9.56 -21.06
CA LYS A 156 2.39 10.52 -20.20
C LYS A 156 3.20 10.86 -18.97
N LYS A 157 3.26 12.14 -18.63
CA LYS A 157 3.93 12.62 -17.42
C LYS A 157 3.18 12.14 -16.17
N THR A 158 3.91 11.57 -15.23
CA THR A 158 3.46 11.17 -13.90
C THR A 158 4.65 11.20 -12.93
N ASN A 159 4.50 10.67 -11.73
CA ASN A 159 5.59 10.45 -10.79
C ASN A 159 5.79 8.96 -10.52
N LEU A 160 6.92 8.60 -9.91
CA LEU A 160 7.27 7.21 -9.65
C LEU A 160 6.29 6.54 -8.69
N HIS A 161 5.82 7.28 -7.67
CA HIS A 161 4.82 6.78 -6.72
C HIS A 161 3.54 6.35 -7.44
N SER A 162 2.87 7.26 -8.15
CA SER A 162 1.63 6.94 -8.87
C SER A 162 1.80 5.88 -9.96
N ALA A 163 3.01 5.78 -10.54
CA ALA A 163 3.30 4.71 -11.49
C ALA A 163 3.26 3.34 -10.82
N TRP A 164 3.92 3.18 -9.68
CA TRP A 164 4.00 1.91 -8.96
C TRP A 164 2.71 1.58 -8.21
N ASP A 165 2.08 2.55 -7.63
CA ASP A 165 0.83 2.40 -6.93
C ASP A 165 -0.30 1.84 -7.80
N THR A 166 -0.43 2.39 -8.98
CA THR A 166 -1.62 2.15 -9.82
C THR A 166 -1.27 1.73 -11.24
N ALA A 167 -0.48 2.53 -11.96
CA ALA A 167 -0.40 2.40 -13.40
C ALA A 167 0.34 1.14 -13.88
N ILE A 168 1.37 0.69 -13.16
CA ILE A 168 2.13 -0.51 -13.50
C ILE A 168 1.34 -1.77 -13.17
N PRO A 169 0.74 -1.95 -11.97
CA PRO A 169 -0.17 -3.06 -11.69
C PRO A 169 -1.31 -3.19 -12.70
N GLU A 170 -1.97 -2.10 -13.04
CA GLU A 170 -3.05 -2.06 -14.03
C GLU A 170 -2.56 -2.42 -15.46
N ALA A 171 -1.33 -2.03 -15.80
CA ALA A 171 -0.73 -2.37 -17.09
C ALA A 171 -0.20 -3.80 -17.13
N ALA A 172 0.24 -4.35 -15.99
CA ALA A 172 0.78 -5.70 -15.89
C ALA A 172 -0.29 -6.76 -16.19
N ARG A 173 -1.47 -6.62 -15.59
CA ARG A 173 -2.62 -7.52 -15.83
C ARG A 173 -3.93 -6.77 -15.65
N LYS A 174 -4.83 -6.93 -16.63
CA LYS A 174 -6.17 -6.35 -16.62
C LYS A 174 -7.21 -7.31 -16.02
N TRP A 175 -6.80 -8.04 -15.02
CA TRP A 175 -7.67 -8.98 -14.32
C TRP A 175 -8.51 -8.26 -13.25
N SER A 176 -9.67 -8.81 -12.92
CA SER A 176 -10.39 -8.51 -11.69
C SER A 176 -9.60 -9.00 -10.49
N TYR A 177 -9.93 -8.57 -9.28
CA TYR A 177 -9.25 -9.04 -8.07
C TYR A 177 -9.42 -10.56 -7.87
N THR A 178 -10.56 -11.12 -8.29
CA THR A 178 -10.80 -12.58 -8.24
C THR A 178 -9.93 -13.33 -9.26
N GLU A 179 -9.80 -12.82 -10.49
CA GLU A 179 -8.92 -13.42 -11.49
C GLU A 179 -7.44 -13.32 -11.07
N TRP A 180 -7.04 -12.20 -10.41
CA TRP A 180 -5.70 -12.10 -9.83
C TRP A 180 -5.47 -13.23 -8.83
N GLN A 181 -6.35 -13.38 -7.84
CA GLN A 181 -6.23 -14.43 -6.83
C GLN A 181 -6.17 -15.82 -7.49
N GLU A 182 -7.08 -16.16 -8.40
CA GLU A 182 -7.08 -17.46 -9.10
C GLU A 182 -5.76 -17.78 -9.83
N GLN A 183 -5.05 -16.76 -10.31
CA GLN A 183 -3.83 -16.93 -11.09
C GLN A 183 -2.56 -16.93 -10.25
N ILE A 184 -2.50 -16.18 -9.16
CA ILE A 184 -1.28 -16.07 -8.34
C ILE A 184 -1.32 -16.90 -7.07
N ASP A 185 -2.49 -17.17 -6.51
CA ASP A 185 -2.69 -17.90 -5.27
C ASP A 185 -2.80 -19.41 -5.54
N ARG A 186 -1.70 -19.99 -6.03
CA ARG A 186 -1.59 -21.41 -6.39
C ARG A 186 -0.50 -22.11 -5.58
N LEU A 187 -0.43 -21.76 -4.31
CA LEU A 187 0.58 -22.26 -3.40
C LEU A 187 0.14 -23.58 -2.77
N THR A 188 1.12 -24.39 -2.44
CA THR A 188 0.97 -25.44 -1.45
C THR A 188 0.85 -24.86 -0.04
N ASP A 189 0.33 -25.62 0.90
CA ASP A 189 0.24 -25.18 2.31
C ASP A 189 1.62 -24.80 2.88
N ASP A 190 2.68 -25.52 2.52
CA ASP A 190 4.05 -25.23 2.96
C ASP A 190 4.56 -23.88 2.40
N GLU A 191 4.26 -23.59 1.12
CA GLU A 191 4.61 -22.31 0.50
C GLU A 191 3.82 -21.16 1.12
N ALA A 192 2.54 -21.33 1.37
CA ALA A 192 1.70 -20.34 2.05
C ALA A 192 2.22 -20.04 3.46
N MET A 193 2.62 -21.07 4.24
CA MET A 193 3.23 -20.87 5.55
C MET A 193 4.54 -20.07 5.48
N LEU A 194 5.35 -20.27 4.44
CA LEU A 194 6.60 -19.53 4.26
C LEU A 194 6.35 -18.05 3.93
N ILE A 195 5.35 -17.74 3.12
CA ILE A 195 4.97 -16.36 2.78
C ILE A 195 4.41 -15.63 4.00
N GLN A 196 3.59 -16.30 4.80
CA GLN A 196 3.01 -15.74 6.02
C GLN A 196 4.01 -15.62 7.18
N ALA A 197 5.22 -16.20 7.03
CA ALA A 197 6.21 -16.17 8.09
C ALA A 197 6.77 -14.77 8.32
N GLY A 198 7.22 -14.52 9.57
CA GLY A 198 7.83 -13.25 9.95
C GLY A 198 6.87 -12.31 10.68
N GLU A 199 7.37 -11.13 10.93
CA GLU A 199 6.67 -10.06 11.64
C GLU A 199 6.59 -8.81 10.73
N PRO A 200 5.75 -7.83 11.02
CA PRO A 200 5.62 -6.61 10.19
C PRO A 200 6.95 -5.92 9.85
N TYR A 201 7.94 -6.01 10.72
CA TYR A 201 9.28 -5.51 10.46
C TYR A 201 9.97 -6.25 9.30
N ASP A 202 9.85 -7.57 9.25
CA ASP A 202 10.49 -8.41 8.23
C ASP A 202 9.88 -8.13 6.86
N TRP A 203 8.55 -8.06 6.78
CA TRP A 203 7.81 -7.75 5.56
C TRP A 203 8.16 -6.36 5.02
N LEU A 204 8.17 -5.33 5.88
CA LEU A 204 8.56 -3.98 5.46
C LEU A 204 10.02 -3.91 4.98
N LYS A 205 10.90 -4.68 5.60
CA LYS A 205 12.32 -4.76 5.22
C LYS A 205 12.48 -5.35 3.81
N GLU A 206 11.72 -6.37 3.48
CA GLU A 206 11.70 -6.97 2.15
C GLU A 206 11.16 -5.98 1.11
N THR A 207 10.04 -5.33 1.41
CA THR A 207 9.45 -4.28 0.56
C THR A 207 10.44 -3.14 0.32
N HIS A 208 11.14 -2.70 1.38
CA HIS A 208 12.16 -1.64 1.25
C HIS A 208 13.34 -2.10 0.38
N ALA A 209 13.81 -3.33 0.49
CA ALA A 209 14.88 -3.86 -0.36
C ALA A 209 14.48 -3.83 -1.84
N ILE A 210 13.25 -4.21 -2.16
CA ILE A 210 12.70 -4.09 -3.52
C ILE A 210 12.62 -2.63 -3.96
N CYS A 211 12.17 -1.74 -3.08
CA CYS A 211 12.07 -0.31 -3.35
C CYS A 211 13.42 0.30 -3.74
N VAL A 212 14.51 -0.06 -3.06
CA VAL A 212 15.88 0.40 -3.39
C VAL A 212 16.22 0.06 -4.84
N GLY A 213 16.00 -1.19 -5.28
CA GLY A 213 16.24 -1.61 -6.68
C GLY A 213 15.37 -0.86 -7.69
N ILE A 214 14.12 -0.54 -7.32
CA ILE A 214 13.23 0.26 -8.18
C ILE A 214 13.79 1.68 -8.37
N TYR A 215 14.30 2.31 -7.32
CA TYR A 215 14.92 3.63 -7.39
C TYR A 215 16.18 3.66 -8.25
N GLU A 216 17.00 2.60 -8.20
CA GLU A 216 18.19 2.44 -9.03
C GLU A 216 17.83 2.35 -10.53
N ASP A 217 16.78 1.60 -10.85
CA ASP A 217 16.28 1.42 -12.22
C ASP A 217 15.43 2.58 -12.73
N SER A 218 15.04 3.51 -11.85
CA SER A 218 14.09 4.58 -12.17
C SER A 218 14.63 5.96 -11.79
N PRO A 219 15.76 6.42 -12.39
CA PRO A 219 16.18 7.81 -12.27
C PRO A 219 15.09 8.77 -12.79
N GLU A 220 15.19 10.05 -12.43
CA GLU A 220 14.25 11.06 -12.89
C GLU A 220 14.14 11.08 -14.43
N GLY A 221 12.91 11.17 -14.93
CA GLY A 221 12.64 11.14 -16.36
C GLY A 221 12.59 9.75 -17.00
N THR A 222 12.69 8.68 -16.17
CA THR A 222 12.58 7.29 -16.68
C THR A 222 11.32 7.11 -17.51
N LYS A 223 11.49 6.42 -18.65
CA LYS A 223 10.39 6.03 -19.53
C LYS A 223 9.91 4.64 -19.15
N ILE A 224 8.80 4.59 -18.44
CA ILE A 224 8.13 3.34 -18.09
C ILE A 224 7.34 2.88 -19.34
N SER A 225 7.90 1.88 -20.03
CA SER A 225 7.36 1.24 -21.23
C SER A 225 6.86 -0.17 -20.90
N TYR A 226 6.43 -0.91 -21.93
CA TYR A 226 6.07 -2.32 -21.79
C TYR A 226 7.23 -3.20 -21.30
N ASP A 227 8.49 -2.88 -21.67
CA ASP A 227 9.66 -3.63 -21.20
C ASP A 227 9.85 -3.47 -19.69
N TYR A 228 9.67 -2.25 -19.17
CA TYR A 228 9.71 -1.99 -17.74
C TYR A 228 8.59 -2.74 -17.02
N VAL A 229 7.36 -2.64 -17.51
CA VAL A 229 6.20 -3.35 -16.93
C VAL A 229 6.43 -4.86 -16.95
N TYR A 230 6.92 -5.41 -18.06
CA TYR A 230 7.24 -6.83 -18.19
C TYR A 230 8.32 -7.28 -17.20
N LYS A 231 9.41 -6.51 -17.07
CA LYS A 231 10.48 -6.75 -16.09
C LYS A 231 9.95 -6.87 -14.68
N TYR A 232 9.06 -5.96 -14.29
CA TYR A 232 8.57 -5.86 -12.92
C TYR A 232 7.27 -6.62 -12.64
N THR A 233 6.63 -7.19 -13.65
CA THR A 233 5.42 -8.01 -13.43
C THR A 233 5.61 -9.10 -12.39
N PRO A 234 6.68 -9.95 -12.40
CA PRO A 234 6.87 -10.97 -11.37
C PRO A 234 6.99 -10.38 -9.96
N VAL A 235 7.66 -9.23 -9.82
CA VAL A 235 7.81 -8.53 -8.54
C VAL A 235 6.45 -8.05 -8.02
N ILE A 236 5.62 -7.46 -8.90
CA ILE A 236 4.27 -6.99 -8.54
C ILE A 236 3.41 -8.18 -8.09
N LEU A 237 3.45 -9.30 -8.83
CA LEU A 237 2.69 -10.50 -8.46
C LEU A 237 3.11 -11.02 -7.08
N SER A 238 4.41 -11.01 -6.77
CA SER A 238 4.94 -11.41 -5.47
C SER A 238 4.53 -10.46 -4.34
N LEU A 239 4.58 -9.14 -4.58
CA LEU A 239 4.23 -8.12 -3.57
C LEU A 239 2.73 -8.08 -3.24
N ILE A 240 1.88 -8.43 -4.18
CA ILE A 240 0.42 -8.47 -3.98
C ILE A 240 -0.01 -9.80 -3.33
N HIS A 241 0.79 -10.84 -3.52
CA HIS A 241 0.55 -12.16 -2.94
C HIS A 241 1.23 -12.29 -1.58
N ILE A 242 0.66 -11.66 -0.57
CA ILE A 242 1.17 -11.59 0.80
C ILE A 242 0.23 -12.26 1.80
#